data_0b47ddcac181b5a6893405ea84f9e592
#
_entry.id   0b47ddcac181b5a6893405ea84f9e592
#
_cell.length_a   1.000
_cell.length_b   1.000
_cell.length_c   1.000
_cell.angle_alpha   90.00
_cell.angle_beta   90.00
_cell.angle_gamma   90.00
#
_symmetry.space_group_name_H-M   'P 1'
#
loop_
_entity.id
_entity.type
_entity.pdbx_description
1 polymer ?
#
loop_
_entity_poly.entity_id
_entity_poly.type
_entity_poly.pdbx_seq_one_letter_code
_entity_poly.pdbx_strand_id
1 'polypeptide(L)'
;PNLRNGVIEHMTLVPGGNKCYCGQYGCMDTYCSPETLLEDGESLSGFFSVLRQGEHDHRKRFDHWLANVAQAVSNIRALLAGDIIIGGEAARYLDSDDMDRLKSLIDEKSAFHDTRFTLRKSLCVEDQNIIGAALRFVQSYVTDVCNTEV
;
A
#
# COMPACT_ATOMS: atom_id res chain seq x y z
N PRO A 1 1.05 -2.88 -22.53
CA PRO A 1 1.14 -3.38 -21.17
C PRO A 1 2.16 -4.52 -21.14
N ASN A 2 3.13 -4.40 -20.24
CA ASN A 2 4.17 -5.43 -20.12
C ASN A 2 3.55 -6.59 -19.32
N LEU A 3 3.07 -7.62 -20.02
CA LEU A 3 2.40 -8.80 -19.45
C LEU A 3 3.26 -9.63 -18.47
N ARG A 4 4.50 -9.18 -18.22
CA ARG A 4 5.44 -9.83 -17.28
C ARG A 4 5.38 -9.29 -15.86
N ASN A 5 4.69 -8.18 -15.63
CA ASN A 5 4.53 -7.63 -14.29
C ASN A 5 3.27 -8.23 -13.66
N GLY A 6 3.45 -8.96 -12.57
CA GLY A 6 2.32 -9.42 -11.76
C GLY A 6 1.50 -8.23 -11.25
N VAL A 7 0.21 -8.43 -11.09
CA VAL A 7 -0.74 -7.43 -10.57
C VAL A 7 -1.01 -7.77 -9.11
N ILE A 8 -0.19 -7.23 -8.22
CA ILE A 8 -0.21 -7.55 -6.77
C ILE A 8 -1.57 -7.24 -6.12
N GLU A 9 -2.24 -6.20 -6.59
CA GLU A 9 -3.55 -5.78 -6.08
C GLU A 9 -4.63 -6.87 -6.19
N HIS A 10 -4.46 -7.82 -7.12
CA HIS A 10 -5.37 -8.95 -7.28
C HIS A 10 -4.89 -10.24 -6.59
N MET A 11 -3.82 -10.17 -5.78
CA MET A 11 -3.46 -11.26 -4.87
C MET A 11 -4.63 -11.56 -3.94
N THR A 12 -5.01 -12.84 -3.83
CA THR A 12 -6.06 -13.26 -2.89
C THR A 12 -5.59 -13.04 -1.45
N LEU A 13 -6.25 -12.14 -0.75
CA LEU A 13 -5.99 -11.86 0.67
C LEU A 13 -6.96 -12.65 1.56
N VAL A 14 -8.24 -12.70 1.16
CA VAL A 14 -9.31 -13.39 1.90
C VAL A 14 -10.03 -14.34 0.94
N PRO A 15 -9.71 -15.64 0.93
CA PRO A 15 -10.36 -16.60 0.04
C PRO A 15 -11.90 -16.57 0.17
N GLY A 16 -12.59 -16.41 -0.96
CA GLY A 16 -14.05 -16.33 -1.00
C GLY A 16 -14.66 -15.04 -0.42
N GLY A 17 -13.82 -14.02 -0.17
CA GLY A 17 -14.25 -12.75 0.40
C GLY A 17 -14.94 -11.80 -0.58
N ASN A 18 -14.67 -10.50 -0.48
CA ASN A 18 -15.33 -9.46 -1.26
C ASN A 18 -15.11 -9.65 -2.78
N LYS A 19 -16.16 -9.37 -3.56
CA LYS A 19 -16.05 -9.39 -5.02
C LYS A 19 -15.17 -8.23 -5.50
N CYS A 20 -14.20 -8.53 -6.32
CA CYS A 20 -13.31 -7.55 -6.95
C CYS A 20 -13.80 -7.19 -8.36
N TYR A 21 -13.45 -5.98 -8.83
CA TYR A 21 -13.75 -5.54 -10.19
C TYR A 21 -13.11 -6.42 -11.27
N CYS A 22 -12.03 -7.14 -10.94
CA CYS A 22 -11.42 -8.12 -11.86
C CYS A 22 -12.26 -9.39 -12.06
N GLY A 23 -13.38 -9.53 -11.35
CA GLY A 23 -14.28 -10.69 -11.39
C GLY A 23 -13.96 -11.79 -10.39
N GLN A 24 -12.81 -11.74 -9.72
CA GLN A 24 -12.43 -12.68 -8.67
C GLN A 24 -12.95 -12.23 -7.29
N TYR A 25 -12.75 -13.08 -6.27
CA TYR A 25 -13.17 -12.81 -4.90
C TYR A 25 -11.96 -12.78 -3.96
N GLY A 26 -11.99 -11.85 -2.99
CA GLY A 26 -11.00 -11.77 -1.93
C GLY A 26 -9.67 -11.14 -2.31
N CYS A 27 -9.61 -10.36 -3.39
CA CYS A 27 -8.41 -9.65 -3.81
C CYS A 27 -7.96 -8.62 -2.76
N MET A 28 -6.65 -8.42 -2.63
CA MET A 28 -6.03 -7.43 -1.74
C MET A 28 -6.66 -6.04 -1.90
N ASP A 29 -6.93 -5.61 -3.12
CA ASP A 29 -7.53 -4.33 -3.44
C ASP A 29 -8.84 -4.08 -2.67
N THR A 30 -9.70 -5.08 -2.55
CA THR A 30 -10.99 -4.97 -1.86
C THR A 30 -10.91 -4.87 -0.33
N TYR A 31 -9.71 -4.89 0.23
CA TYR A 31 -9.43 -4.79 1.67
C TYR A 31 -8.39 -3.74 2.03
N CYS A 32 -7.49 -3.41 1.11
CA CYS A 32 -6.34 -2.55 1.36
C CYS A 32 -6.41 -1.21 0.62
N SER A 33 -7.32 -1.04 -0.34
CA SER A 33 -7.48 0.26 -0.99
C SER A 33 -8.05 1.29 0.00
N PRO A 34 -7.66 2.58 -0.11
CA PRO A 34 -8.10 3.62 0.83
C PRO A 34 -9.61 3.78 0.90
N GLU A 35 -10.30 3.52 -0.20
CA GLU A 35 -11.76 3.61 -0.31
C GLU A 35 -12.48 2.66 0.65
N THR A 36 -11.82 1.55 1.03
CA THR A 36 -12.40 0.58 1.98
C THR A 36 -12.48 1.10 3.42
N LEU A 37 -11.83 2.23 3.71
CA LEU A 37 -11.98 2.96 4.98
C LEU A 37 -13.26 3.77 5.04
N LEU A 38 -13.81 4.15 3.89
CA LEU A 38 -14.83 5.20 3.79
C LEU A 38 -16.24 4.60 3.76
N GLU A 39 -17.16 5.30 4.42
CA GLU A 39 -18.58 5.14 4.27
C GLU A 39 -19.16 6.20 3.32
N ASP A 40 -20.42 6.05 2.94
CA ASP A 40 -21.08 6.97 1.99
C ASP A 40 -20.98 8.43 2.46
N GLY A 41 -20.42 9.26 1.60
CA GLY A 41 -20.26 10.70 1.84
C GLY A 41 -18.99 11.09 2.60
N GLU A 42 -18.19 10.13 3.05
CA GLU A 42 -16.90 10.43 3.68
C GLU A 42 -15.80 10.72 2.64
N SER A 43 -14.92 11.64 2.98
CA SER A 43 -13.65 11.84 2.29
C SER A 43 -12.50 11.26 3.10
N LEU A 44 -11.40 10.90 2.45
CA LEU A 44 -10.22 10.36 3.13
C LEU A 44 -9.66 11.36 4.16
N SER A 45 -9.62 12.65 3.83
CA SER A 45 -9.19 13.70 4.75
C SER A 45 -10.14 13.83 5.96
N GLY A 46 -11.46 13.74 5.73
CA GLY A 46 -12.47 13.75 6.77
C GLY A 46 -12.34 12.56 7.71
N PHE A 47 -12.21 11.36 7.13
CA PHE A 47 -12.00 10.12 7.89
C PHE A 47 -10.81 10.25 8.86
N PHE A 48 -9.64 10.64 8.34
CA PHE A 48 -8.45 10.77 9.20
C PHE A 48 -8.56 11.91 10.21
N SER A 49 -9.25 12.99 9.89
CA SER A 49 -9.53 14.06 10.87
C SER A 49 -10.33 13.56 12.06
N VAL A 50 -11.40 12.80 11.82
CA VAL A 50 -12.24 12.20 12.86
C VAL A 50 -11.48 11.10 13.62
N LEU A 51 -10.71 10.27 12.91
CA LEU A 51 -9.84 9.27 13.51
C LEU A 51 -8.88 9.87 14.54
N ARG A 52 -8.25 11.02 14.22
CA ARG A 52 -7.33 11.72 15.14
C ARG A 52 -8.02 12.34 16.36
N GLN A 53 -9.32 12.53 16.32
CA GLN A 53 -10.12 12.95 17.48
C GLN A 53 -10.46 11.78 18.41
N GLY A 54 -10.09 10.54 18.03
CA GLY A 54 -10.27 9.36 18.85
C GLY A 54 -11.67 8.74 18.72
N GLU A 55 -12.41 9.06 17.65
CA GLU A 55 -13.72 8.46 17.43
C GLU A 55 -13.60 6.94 17.25
N HIS A 56 -14.45 6.20 17.97
CA HIS A 56 -14.31 4.76 18.16
C HIS A 56 -14.53 3.95 16.87
N ASP A 57 -15.52 4.31 16.08
CA ASP A 57 -15.83 3.55 14.85
C ASP A 57 -14.76 3.75 13.78
N HIS A 58 -14.29 4.99 13.59
CA HIS A 58 -13.16 5.29 12.69
C HIS A 58 -11.90 4.55 13.12
N ARG A 59 -11.64 4.48 14.45
CA ARG A 59 -10.52 3.69 14.99
C ARG A 59 -10.67 2.22 14.66
N LYS A 60 -11.84 1.64 14.84
CA LYS A 60 -12.11 0.23 14.53
C LYS A 60 -11.94 -0.08 13.04
N ARG A 61 -12.48 0.77 12.16
CA ARG A 61 -12.33 0.63 10.69
C ARG A 61 -10.85 0.75 10.28
N PHE A 62 -10.15 1.72 10.83
CA PHE A 62 -8.72 1.92 10.57
C PHE A 62 -7.87 0.73 11.06
N ASP A 63 -8.12 0.23 12.24
CA ASP A 63 -7.41 -0.92 12.81
C ASP A 63 -7.60 -2.18 11.96
N HIS A 64 -8.81 -2.38 11.46
CA HIS A 64 -9.12 -3.49 10.56
C HIS A 64 -8.40 -3.34 9.20
N TRP A 65 -8.42 -2.13 8.64
CA TRP A 65 -7.70 -1.82 7.41
C TRP A 65 -6.20 -2.03 7.57
N LEU A 66 -5.62 -1.52 8.65
CA LEU A 66 -4.19 -1.65 8.95
C LEU A 66 -3.77 -3.12 9.10
N ALA A 67 -4.62 -3.95 9.71
CA ALA A 67 -4.39 -5.38 9.83
C ALA A 67 -4.41 -6.10 8.47
N ASN A 68 -5.28 -5.69 7.54
CA ASN A 68 -5.31 -6.21 6.18
C ASN A 68 -4.07 -5.79 5.39
N VAL A 69 -3.65 -4.53 5.51
CA VAL A 69 -2.39 -4.05 4.89
C VAL A 69 -1.19 -4.83 5.44
N ALA A 70 -1.12 -5.06 6.76
CA ALA A 70 -0.07 -5.86 7.37
C ALA A 70 -0.05 -7.30 6.83
N GLN A 71 -1.23 -7.92 6.65
CA GLN A 71 -1.32 -9.26 6.06
C GLN A 71 -0.83 -9.28 4.62
N ALA A 72 -1.24 -8.30 3.82
CA ALA A 72 -0.79 -8.18 2.43
C ALA A 72 0.73 -8.02 2.34
N VAL A 73 1.31 -7.13 3.15
CA VAL A 73 2.77 -6.93 3.20
C VAL A 73 3.48 -8.21 3.65
N SER A 74 2.96 -8.92 4.66
CA SER A 74 3.53 -10.18 5.12
C SER A 74 3.54 -11.25 4.02
N ASN A 75 2.43 -11.36 3.25
CA ASN A 75 2.35 -12.28 2.11
C ASN A 75 3.37 -11.94 1.02
N ILE A 76 3.52 -10.65 0.70
CA ILE A 76 4.50 -10.19 -0.30
C ILE A 76 5.93 -10.50 0.17
N ARG A 77 6.24 -10.24 1.44
CA ARG A 77 7.56 -10.51 2.03
C ARG A 77 7.91 -11.98 2.12
N ALA A 78 6.92 -12.86 2.19
CA ALA A 78 7.16 -14.31 2.12
C ALA A 78 7.74 -14.74 0.76
N LEU A 79 7.54 -13.94 -0.30
CA LEU A 79 8.02 -14.21 -1.65
C LEU A 79 9.20 -13.30 -2.04
N LEU A 80 9.20 -12.06 -1.58
CA LEU A 80 10.15 -11.02 -1.98
C LEU A 80 10.80 -10.41 -0.73
N ALA A 81 12.03 -10.76 -0.47
CA ALA A 81 12.82 -10.11 0.58
C ALA A 81 13.15 -8.67 0.16
N GLY A 82 12.96 -7.72 1.08
CA GLY A 82 13.31 -6.31 0.83
C GLY A 82 12.63 -5.34 1.77
N ASP A 83 13.04 -4.09 1.65
CA ASP A 83 12.42 -2.97 2.33
C ASP A 83 11.05 -2.64 1.73
N ILE A 84 10.17 -2.10 2.55
CA ILE A 84 8.79 -1.76 2.16
C ILE A 84 8.61 -0.25 2.21
N ILE A 85 8.07 0.30 1.15
CA ILE A 85 7.67 1.71 1.08
C ILE A 85 6.14 1.75 0.92
N ILE A 86 5.46 2.35 1.88
CA ILE A 86 4.03 2.61 1.80
C ILE A 86 3.82 3.93 1.06
N GLY A 87 3.14 3.86 -0.06
CA GLY A 87 2.80 5.00 -0.91
C GLY A 87 1.29 5.11 -1.13
N GLY A 88 0.92 5.97 -2.07
CA GLY A 88 -0.48 6.23 -2.41
C GLY A 88 -1.14 7.26 -1.48
N GLU A 89 -2.42 7.53 -1.74
CA GLU A 89 -3.14 8.62 -1.10
C GLU A 89 -3.27 8.45 0.42
N ALA A 90 -3.55 7.24 0.90
CA ALA A 90 -3.66 6.97 2.34
C ALA A 90 -2.34 7.22 3.08
N ALA A 91 -1.20 6.97 2.46
CA ALA A 91 0.12 7.18 3.09
C ALA A 91 0.35 8.63 3.53
N ARG A 92 -0.33 9.59 2.87
CA ARG A 92 -0.27 11.01 3.23
C ARG A 92 -0.73 11.27 4.68
N TYR A 93 -1.72 10.51 5.13
CA TYR A 93 -2.40 10.71 6.41
C TYR A 93 -1.84 9.84 7.54
N LEU A 94 -1.01 8.84 7.22
CA LEU A 94 -0.36 8.00 8.24
C LEU A 94 0.71 8.81 8.98
N ASP A 95 0.67 8.77 10.31
CA ASP A 95 1.70 9.33 11.18
C ASP A 95 2.74 8.27 11.59
N SER A 96 3.69 8.67 12.45
CA SER A 96 4.74 7.76 12.95
C SER A 96 4.16 6.60 13.74
N ASP A 97 3.15 6.86 14.57
CA ASP A 97 2.55 5.84 15.44
C ASP A 97 1.80 4.80 14.61
N ASP A 98 1.13 5.23 13.53
CA ASP A 98 0.49 4.33 12.56
C ASP A 98 1.52 3.44 11.86
N MET A 99 2.67 4.00 11.47
CA MET A 99 3.74 3.27 10.82
C MET A 99 4.41 2.26 11.77
N ASP A 100 4.62 2.63 13.02
CA ASP A 100 5.16 1.74 14.06
C ASP A 100 4.17 0.60 14.36
N ARG A 101 2.89 0.91 14.43
CA ARG A 101 1.83 -0.09 14.60
C ARG A 101 1.75 -1.03 13.41
N LEU A 102 1.80 -0.50 12.18
CA LEU A 102 1.84 -1.33 10.97
C LEU A 102 3.05 -2.27 10.98
N LYS A 103 4.23 -1.75 11.35
CA LYS A 103 5.44 -2.57 11.47
C LYS A 103 5.26 -3.69 12.49
N SER A 104 4.72 -3.40 13.66
CA SER A 104 4.45 -4.41 14.70
C SER A 104 3.50 -5.50 14.20
N LEU A 105 2.42 -5.12 13.50
CA LEU A 105 1.47 -6.08 12.93
C LEU A 105 2.10 -6.95 11.84
N ILE A 106 3.03 -6.41 11.04
CA ILE A 106 3.76 -7.20 10.04
C ILE A 106 4.70 -8.19 10.76
N ASP A 107 5.41 -7.75 11.78
CA ASP A 107 6.34 -8.59 12.56
C ASP A 107 5.60 -9.74 13.26
N GLU A 108 4.42 -9.49 13.82
CA GLU A 108 3.55 -10.53 14.42
C GLU A 108 3.12 -11.60 13.43
N LYS A 109 2.90 -11.22 12.16
CA LYS A 109 2.46 -12.12 11.08
C LYS A 109 3.62 -12.83 10.39
N SER A 110 4.86 -12.42 10.62
CA SER A 110 6.04 -12.97 9.98
C SER A 110 6.42 -14.31 10.61
N ALA A 111 6.55 -15.35 9.78
CA ALA A 111 6.78 -16.73 10.23
C ALA A 111 8.05 -16.92 11.07
N PHE A 112 9.06 -16.08 10.91
CA PHE A 112 10.36 -16.17 11.57
C PHE A 112 10.70 -14.93 12.40
N HIS A 113 9.74 -14.05 12.65
CA HIS A 113 9.96 -12.77 13.32
C HIS A 113 11.18 -12.03 12.78
N ASP A 114 11.37 -12.08 11.45
CA ASP A 114 12.48 -11.40 10.79
C ASP A 114 12.18 -9.90 10.68
N THR A 115 12.68 -9.16 11.66
CA THR A 115 12.53 -7.71 11.76
C THR A 115 13.53 -6.95 10.87
N ARG A 116 14.38 -7.64 10.11
CA ARG A 116 15.42 -7.03 9.27
C ARG A 116 14.88 -6.46 7.96
N PHE A 117 13.88 -5.62 8.05
CA PHE A 117 13.43 -4.79 6.94
C PHE A 117 13.10 -3.39 7.41
N THR A 118 13.22 -2.44 6.51
CA THR A 118 12.79 -1.07 6.76
C THR A 118 11.39 -0.87 6.22
N LEU A 119 10.51 -0.36 7.08
CA LEU A 119 9.19 0.13 6.67
C LEU A 119 9.24 1.65 6.62
N ARG A 120 8.99 2.23 5.47
CA ARG A 120 9.02 3.69 5.28
C ARG A 120 7.75 4.17 4.59
N LYS A 121 7.42 5.41 4.87
CA LYS A 121 6.43 6.15 4.08
C LYS A 121 7.13 6.77 2.86
N SER A 122 6.44 6.79 1.72
CA SER A 122 6.94 7.50 0.53
C SER A 122 7.12 8.99 0.84
N LEU A 123 8.22 9.56 0.37
CA LEU A 123 8.46 11.01 0.44
C LEU A 123 7.63 11.76 -0.59
N CYS A 124 7.24 11.10 -1.68
CA CYS A 124 6.46 11.65 -2.77
C CYS A 124 5.03 11.11 -2.66
N VAL A 125 4.20 11.70 -1.81
CA VAL A 125 2.81 11.26 -1.62
C VAL A 125 1.80 12.03 -2.47
N GLU A 126 2.22 13.17 -3.05
CA GLU A 126 1.43 13.94 -4.02
C GLU A 126 1.98 13.67 -5.42
N ASP A 127 1.09 13.57 -6.40
CA ASP A 127 1.43 13.39 -7.81
C ASP A 127 2.34 12.19 -8.15
N GLN A 128 2.41 11.17 -7.31
CA GLN A 128 3.29 10.00 -7.48
C GLN A 128 3.16 9.36 -8.86
N ASN A 129 1.93 9.23 -9.37
CA ASN A 129 1.67 8.62 -10.66
C ASN A 129 2.22 9.47 -11.81
N ILE A 130 2.09 10.80 -11.70
CA ILE A 130 2.58 11.76 -12.69
C ILE A 130 4.12 11.78 -12.67
N ILE A 131 4.70 11.88 -11.49
CA ILE A 131 6.16 11.87 -11.29
C ILE A 131 6.75 10.54 -11.77
N GLY A 132 6.14 9.41 -11.40
CA GLY A 132 6.59 8.09 -11.83
C GLY A 132 6.52 7.89 -13.34
N ALA A 133 5.47 8.40 -13.98
CA ALA A 133 5.35 8.41 -15.44
C ALA A 133 6.43 9.29 -16.09
N ALA A 134 6.63 10.51 -15.57
CA ALA A 134 7.65 11.46 -16.07
C ALA A 134 9.07 10.88 -15.94
N LEU A 135 9.41 10.25 -14.81
CA LEU A 135 10.72 9.64 -14.58
C LEU A 135 11.02 8.53 -15.58
N ARG A 136 10.03 7.77 -16.04
CA ARG A 136 10.23 6.78 -17.10
C ARG A 136 10.71 7.39 -18.41
N PHE A 137 10.14 8.53 -18.80
CA PHE A 137 10.58 9.24 -20.02
C PHE A 137 12.00 9.81 -19.85
N VAL A 138 12.29 10.42 -18.71
CA VAL A 138 13.63 10.94 -18.40
C VAL A 138 14.67 9.82 -18.42
N GLN A 139 14.38 8.68 -17.81
CA GLN A 139 15.30 7.54 -17.75
C GLN A 139 15.54 6.93 -19.15
N SER A 140 14.49 6.81 -19.97
CA SER A 140 14.62 6.38 -21.36
C SER A 140 15.49 7.35 -22.15
N TYR A 141 15.21 8.65 -22.05
CA TYR A 141 15.98 9.69 -22.73
C TYR A 141 17.46 9.68 -22.34
N VAL A 142 17.78 9.62 -21.05
CA VAL A 142 19.16 9.56 -20.55
C VAL A 142 19.87 8.31 -21.05
N THR A 143 19.20 7.16 -21.06
CA THR A 143 19.77 5.90 -21.55
C THR A 143 20.08 5.99 -23.05
N ASP A 144 19.16 6.57 -23.83
CA ASP A 144 19.33 6.72 -25.28
C ASP A 144 20.48 7.69 -25.60
N VAL A 145 20.59 8.81 -24.89
CA VAL A 145 21.69 9.78 -25.05
C VAL A 145 23.05 9.16 -24.67
N CYS A 146 23.12 8.45 -23.55
CA CYS A 146 24.36 7.82 -23.11
C CYS A 146 24.80 6.64 -24.01
N ASN A 147 23.86 5.99 -24.73
CA ASN A 147 24.18 4.90 -25.65
C ASN A 147 24.49 5.38 -27.07
N THR A 148 24.33 6.66 -27.39
CA THR A 148 24.63 7.23 -28.72
C THR A 148 26.07 7.77 -28.84
N GLU A 149 26.86 7.70 -27.79
CA GLU A 149 28.27 8.12 -27.79
C GLU A 149 29.24 6.91 -27.84
N VAL A 150 29.05 5.98 -28.79
CA VAL A 150 30.08 4.98 -29.13
C VAL A 150 30.14 4.82 -30.65
#